data_967cd74746cbcf674485b23d31df8f81
#
_entry.id   967cd74746cbcf674485b23d31df8f81
#
_cell.length_a   1.000
_cell.length_b   1.000
_cell.length_c   1.000
_cell.angle_alpha   90.00
_cell.angle_beta   90.00
_cell.angle_gamma   90.00
#
_symmetry.space_group_name_H-M   'P 1'
#
loop_
_entity.id
_entity.type
_entity.pdbx_description
1 polymer ?
#
loop_
_entity_poly.entity_id
_entity_poly.type
_entity_poly.pdbx_seq_one_letter_code
_entity_poly.pdbx_strand_id
1 'polypeptide(L)'
;MPEKERKKEMSLYTKVNTDLNFVEREHEVEKFWEDRKIFEKSMKIREGSPTYTFYDGPPTANGKPHIGHVETRAIKDMIPRYRTMKGYMVPRKAGWDTHGLPVELEVEKLLGLDGKEQIEEYGIAPFIEKCKESVWKYKGMWEDFSRKVGFWADMDDPYVTYHDEYIESEWWALKKIWDKGLLYKGFKIVPYCPRCGTPLSSHEVAQGYKDVKERSAIARFKVKGEDAYILAWTTTPWTLPSNVALCVNPKETYVKAKAADGFTYYMAQALLDTVLGDLNKENPEVPAYEVLETYVGKDLEYKEYLSLIHISEPTRPISI
;
A
#
# COMPACT_ATOMS: atom_id res chain seq x y z
N MET A 1 -27.21 -57.01 -60.34
CA MET A 1 -27.89 -56.44 -59.16
C MET A 1 -27.13 -55.13 -58.76
N PRO A 2 -27.73 -53.99 -58.76
CA PRO A 2 -27.00 -52.77 -58.47
C PRO A 2 -26.75 -52.62 -56.98
N GLU A 3 -25.54 -52.17 -56.67
CA GLU A 3 -25.03 -51.82 -55.37
C GLU A 3 -25.81 -50.65 -54.81
N LYS A 4 -26.35 -50.80 -53.63
CA LYS A 4 -27.10 -49.77 -52.92
C LYS A 4 -26.17 -48.58 -52.62
N GLU A 5 -26.45 -47.42 -53.20
CA GLU A 5 -25.96 -46.15 -52.77
C GLU A 5 -26.31 -45.98 -51.30
N ARG A 6 -25.32 -46.07 -50.40
CA ARG A 6 -25.43 -45.60 -49.02
C ARG A 6 -25.56 -44.09 -49.07
N LYS A 7 -26.75 -43.57 -48.84
CA LYS A 7 -26.96 -42.17 -48.49
C LYS A 7 -26.00 -41.81 -47.35
N LYS A 8 -25.03 -40.97 -47.64
CA LYS A 8 -24.24 -40.30 -46.59
C LYS A 8 -25.23 -39.52 -45.72
N GLU A 9 -25.60 -40.08 -44.56
CA GLU A 9 -26.23 -39.26 -43.51
C GLU A 9 -25.32 -38.09 -43.25
N MET A 10 -25.74 -36.88 -43.61
CA MET A 10 -25.07 -35.66 -43.21
C MET A 10 -25.14 -35.58 -41.68
N SER A 11 -24.03 -35.86 -41.02
CA SER A 11 -23.89 -35.66 -39.59
C SER A 11 -24.27 -34.22 -39.27
N LEU A 12 -25.25 -34.02 -38.38
CA LEU A 12 -25.67 -32.73 -37.88
C LEU A 12 -24.53 -31.98 -37.16
N TYR A 13 -23.47 -32.69 -36.83
CA TYR A 13 -22.33 -32.17 -36.08
C TYR A 13 -21.02 -32.46 -36.82
N THR A 14 -20.15 -31.46 -36.88
CA THR A 14 -18.77 -31.64 -37.36
C THR A 14 -17.97 -32.38 -36.29
N LYS A 15 -17.15 -33.35 -36.72
CA LYS A 15 -16.25 -34.04 -35.79
C LYS A 15 -15.30 -33.01 -35.16
N VAL A 16 -15.32 -32.91 -33.83
CA VAL A 16 -14.41 -32.04 -33.08
C VAL A 16 -13.00 -32.65 -33.13
N ASN A 17 -12.01 -31.79 -33.40
CA ASN A 17 -10.62 -32.19 -33.28
C ASN A 17 -10.29 -32.43 -31.79
N THR A 18 -9.70 -33.60 -31.52
CA THR A 18 -9.31 -34.01 -30.16
C THR A 18 -7.88 -33.58 -29.81
N ASP A 19 -7.11 -33.16 -30.80
CA ASP A 19 -5.78 -32.58 -30.60
C ASP A 19 -5.94 -31.07 -30.37
N LEU A 20 -5.94 -30.67 -29.09
CA LEU A 20 -6.26 -29.32 -28.66
C LEU A 20 -4.99 -28.52 -28.39
N ASN A 21 -4.51 -27.81 -29.41
CA ASN A 21 -3.56 -26.72 -29.21
C ASN A 21 -4.35 -25.46 -28.81
N PHE A 22 -4.38 -25.18 -27.51
CA PHE A 22 -5.14 -24.02 -26.99
C PHE A 22 -4.61 -22.69 -27.50
N VAL A 23 -3.30 -22.55 -27.68
CA VAL A 23 -2.67 -21.32 -28.17
C VAL A 23 -3.08 -21.01 -29.61
N GLU A 24 -3.05 -22.02 -30.50
CA GLU A 24 -3.52 -21.84 -31.89
C GLU A 24 -4.99 -21.45 -31.96
N ARG A 25 -5.82 -22.05 -31.13
CA ARG A 25 -7.25 -21.73 -31.06
C ARG A 25 -7.51 -20.34 -30.53
N GLU A 26 -6.75 -19.88 -29.55
CA GLU A 26 -6.82 -18.51 -29.07
C GLU A 26 -6.49 -17.52 -30.18
N HIS A 27 -5.42 -17.73 -30.93
CA HIS A 27 -5.06 -16.89 -32.08
C HIS A 27 -6.11 -16.89 -33.19
N GLU A 28 -6.75 -18.04 -33.47
CA GLU A 28 -7.86 -18.11 -34.43
C GLU A 28 -9.06 -17.25 -33.96
N VAL A 29 -9.37 -17.30 -32.66
CA VAL A 29 -10.46 -16.50 -32.07
C VAL A 29 -10.12 -15.02 -32.05
N GLU A 30 -8.91 -14.65 -31.66
CA GLU A 30 -8.43 -13.24 -31.69
C GLU A 30 -8.56 -12.67 -33.11
N LYS A 31 -8.03 -13.41 -34.09
CA LYS A 31 -8.14 -13.02 -35.50
C LYS A 31 -9.59 -12.88 -35.97
N PHE A 32 -10.46 -13.81 -35.57
CA PHE A 32 -11.90 -13.69 -35.87
C PHE A 32 -12.53 -12.44 -35.28
N TRP A 33 -12.17 -12.09 -34.05
CA TRP A 33 -12.68 -10.87 -33.41
C TRP A 33 -12.21 -9.60 -34.13
N GLU A 34 -10.96 -9.53 -34.52
CA GLU A 34 -10.37 -8.42 -35.24
C GLU A 34 -10.98 -8.27 -36.66
N ASP A 35 -10.94 -9.34 -37.47
CA ASP A 35 -11.45 -9.35 -38.86
C ASP A 35 -12.94 -8.99 -38.93
N ARG A 36 -13.69 -9.36 -37.90
CA ARG A 36 -15.15 -9.15 -37.83
C ARG A 36 -15.55 -7.95 -36.97
N LYS A 37 -14.60 -7.26 -36.34
CA LYS A 37 -14.86 -6.12 -35.42
C LYS A 37 -15.93 -6.47 -34.38
N ILE A 38 -15.74 -7.59 -33.68
CA ILE A 38 -16.76 -8.16 -32.79
C ILE A 38 -17.01 -7.25 -31.61
N PHE A 39 -15.96 -6.62 -31.06
CA PHE A 39 -16.09 -5.69 -29.94
C PHE A 39 -16.96 -4.48 -30.31
N GLU A 40 -16.67 -3.80 -31.38
CA GLU A 40 -17.43 -2.62 -31.85
C GLU A 40 -18.87 -3.01 -32.20
N LYS A 41 -19.06 -4.13 -32.89
CA LYS A 41 -20.39 -4.67 -33.18
C LYS A 41 -21.19 -4.98 -31.92
N SER A 42 -20.53 -5.45 -30.86
CA SER A 42 -21.21 -5.75 -29.60
C SER A 42 -21.87 -4.51 -28.97
N MET A 43 -21.28 -3.34 -29.18
CA MET A 43 -21.85 -2.07 -28.78
C MET A 43 -22.89 -1.56 -29.78
N LYS A 44 -22.55 -1.57 -31.07
CA LYS A 44 -23.41 -1.03 -32.13
C LYS A 44 -24.79 -1.69 -32.20
N ILE A 45 -24.87 -3.01 -32.09
CA ILE A 45 -26.17 -3.73 -32.10
C ILE A 45 -27.03 -3.47 -30.87
N ARG A 46 -26.51 -2.75 -29.86
CA ARG A 46 -27.16 -2.39 -28.61
C ARG A 46 -27.37 -0.90 -28.47
N GLU A 47 -27.17 -0.12 -29.54
CA GLU A 47 -27.50 1.30 -29.54
C GLU A 47 -28.98 1.47 -29.16
N GLY A 48 -29.25 2.40 -28.22
CA GLY A 48 -30.59 2.62 -27.67
C GLY A 48 -30.98 1.68 -26.52
N SER A 49 -30.21 0.66 -26.20
CA SER A 49 -30.38 -0.17 -25.00
C SER A 49 -29.88 0.55 -23.75
N PRO A 50 -30.29 0.11 -22.53
CA PRO A 50 -29.74 0.65 -21.28
C PRO A 50 -28.22 0.60 -21.28
N THR A 51 -27.57 1.68 -20.88
CA THR A 51 -26.12 1.78 -20.86
C THR A 51 -25.54 1.29 -19.54
N TYR A 52 -24.45 0.53 -19.61
CA TYR A 52 -23.58 0.17 -18.49
C TYR A 52 -22.16 0.61 -18.82
N THR A 53 -21.75 1.75 -18.29
CA THR A 53 -20.42 2.31 -18.57
C THR A 53 -19.35 1.63 -17.73
N PHE A 54 -18.23 1.29 -18.37
CA PHE A 54 -17.06 0.71 -17.73
C PHE A 54 -15.81 1.55 -18.05
N TYR A 55 -15.11 1.99 -17.01
CA TYR A 55 -13.79 2.58 -17.11
C TYR A 55 -12.78 1.61 -16.50
N ASP A 56 -11.71 1.32 -17.22
CA ASP A 56 -10.62 0.49 -16.67
C ASP A 56 -9.94 1.24 -15.52
N GLY A 57 -9.69 0.57 -14.39
CA GLY A 57 -8.73 1.03 -13.41
C GLY A 57 -7.34 0.85 -14.03
N PRO A 58 -6.64 1.94 -14.36
CA PRO A 58 -5.53 1.87 -15.29
C PRO A 58 -4.32 1.19 -14.69
N PRO A 59 -3.55 0.42 -15.49
CA PRO A 59 -2.25 -0.03 -15.05
C PRO A 59 -1.31 1.17 -14.95
N THR A 60 -0.39 1.14 -13.98
CA THR A 60 0.74 2.07 -13.95
C THR A 60 1.69 1.72 -15.09
N ALA A 61 1.97 2.69 -15.96
CA ALA A 61 2.72 2.46 -17.20
C ALA A 61 4.26 2.40 -16.98
N ASN A 62 4.72 2.06 -15.79
CA ASN A 62 6.13 2.07 -15.39
C ASN A 62 6.84 0.70 -15.44
N GLY A 63 6.14 -0.36 -15.86
CA GLY A 63 6.70 -1.71 -15.85
C GLY A 63 6.02 -2.67 -16.81
N LYS A 64 6.64 -3.85 -16.97
CA LYS A 64 6.11 -4.92 -17.82
C LYS A 64 4.90 -5.60 -17.17
N PRO A 65 3.89 -6.03 -17.97
CA PRO A 65 2.82 -6.86 -17.44
C PRO A 65 3.36 -8.20 -16.91
N HIS A 66 2.70 -8.75 -15.91
CA HIS A 66 3.04 -10.04 -15.30
C HIS A 66 1.77 -10.86 -15.03
N ILE A 67 1.93 -12.13 -14.61
CA ILE A 67 0.83 -13.08 -14.45
C ILE A 67 -0.30 -12.58 -13.53
N GLY A 68 -0.01 -11.83 -12.48
CA GLY A 68 -1.03 -11.24 -11.60
C GLY A 68 -1.97 -10.27 -12.32
N HIS A 69 -1.54 -9.66 -13.41
CA HIS A 69 -2.40 -8.80 -14.23
C HIS A 69 -3.40 -9.60 -15.08
N VAL A 70 -3.11 -10.89 -15.39
CA VAL A 70 -4.05 -11.79 -16.09
C VAL A 70 -5.32 -11.95 -15.27
N GLU A 71 -5.19 -12.28 -13.98
CA GLU A 71 -6.30 -12.44 -13.06
C GLU A 71 -7.15 -11.15 -12.99
N THR A 72 -6.48 -10.02 -12.80
CA THR A 72 -7.15 -8.71 -12.75
C THR A 72 -7.90 -8.42 -14.05
N ARG A 73 -7.29 -8.67 -15.22
CA ARG A 73 -7.93 -8.47 -16.53
C ARG A 73 -9.14 -9.38 -16.70
N ALA A 74 -9.02 -10.66 -16.34
CA ALA A 74 -10.12 -11.61 -16.44
C ALA A 74 -11.33 -11.20 -15.58
N ILE A 75 -11.11 -10.79 -14.33
CA ILE A 75 -12.17 -10.33 -13.42
C ILE A 75 -12.82 -9.04 -13.96
N LYS A 76 -12.03 -8.08 -14.40
CA LYS A 76 -12.53 -6.82 -14.95
C LYS A 76 -13.36 -7.03 -16.23
N ASP A 77 -12.96 -7.94 -17.10
CA ASP A 77 -13.65 -8.22 -18.36
C ASP A 77 -14.96 -9.00 -18.18
N MET A 78 -15.02 -9.85 -17.16
CA MET A 78 -16.18 -10.72 -16.90
C MET A 78 -17.47 -9.91 -16.71
N ILE A 79 -17.46 -8.85 -15.93
CA ILE A 79 -18.66 -8.06 -15.63
C ILE A 79 -19.19 -7.31 -16.86
N PRO A 80 -18.36 -6.56 -17.63
CA PRO A 80 -18.77 -5.95 -18.88
C PRO A 80 -19.32 -6.95 -19.90
N ARG A 81 -18.69 -8.12 -20.06
CA ARG A 81 -19.19 -9.19 -20.92
C ARG A 81 -20.53 -9.72 -20.47
N TYR A 82 -20.71 -9.98 -19.17
CA TYR A 82 -21.98 -10.41 -18.61
C TYR A 82 -23.07 -9.36 -18.88
N ARG A 83 -22.80 -8.08 -18.65
CA ARG A 83 -23.75 -7.00 -18.93
C ARG A 83 -24.09 -6.91 -20.41
N THR A 84 -23.11 -7.07 -21.29
CA THR A 84 -23.31 -7.14 -22.75
C THR A 84 -24.26 -8.29 -23.12
N MET A 85 -24.06 -9.50 -22.53
CA MET A 85 -24.94 -10.65 -22.76
C MET A 85 -26.34 -10.45 -22.21
N LYS A 86 -26.51 -9.62 -21.18
CA LYS A 86 -27.81 -9.21 -20.61
C LYS A 86 -28.50 -8.12 -21.42
N GLY A 87 -27.94 -7.69 -22.55
CA GLY A 87 -28.55 -6.74 -23.48
C GLY A 87 -28.18 -5.25 -23.25
N TYR A 88 -27.26 -4.96 -22.33
CA TYR A 88 -26.79 -3.60 -22.12
C TYR A 88 -25.82 -3.16 -23.23
N MET A 89 -25.88 -1.88 -23.60
CA MET A 89 -24.80 -1.22 -24.31
C MET A 89 -23.68 -0.92 -23.30
N VAL A 90 -22.48 -1.46 -23.52
CA VAL A 90 -21.37 -1.36 -22.56
C VAL A 90 -20.16 -0.66 -23.18
N PRO A 91 -20.13 0.69 -23.14
CA PRO A 91 -18.90 1.43 -23.47
C PRO A 91 -17.81 1.06 -22.47
N ARG A 92 -16.61 0.74 -22.97
CA ARG A 92 -15.48 0.29 -22.17
C ARG A 92 -14.27 1.14 -22.52
N LYS A 93 -13.96 2.10 -21.65
CA LYS A 93 -12.83 3.00 -21.86
C LYS A 93 -11.59 2.45 -21.17
N ALA A 94 -10.51 2.28 -21.93
CA ALA A 94 -9.19 1.99 -21.39
C ALA A 94 -8.59 3.22 -20.72
N GLY A 95 -7.53 3.03 -19.93
CA GLY A 95 -6.83 4.13 -19.28
C GLY A 95 -5.37 3.82 -18.99
N TRP A 96 -4.61 4.86 -18.73
CA TRP A 96 -3.20 4.80 -18.37
C TRP A 96 -2.94 5.66 -17.14
N ASP A 97 -2.39 5.02 -16.09
CA ASP A 97 -1.82 5.71 -14.92
C ASP A 97 -0.38 6.09 -15.27
N THR A 98 -0.13 7.39 -15.40
CA THR A 98 1.06 7.91 -16.07
C THR A 98 1.85 8.89 -15.21
N HIS A 99 1.55 9.01 -13.92
CA HIS A 99 2.25 9.94 -13.04
C HIS A 99 2.44 9.38 -11.62
N GLY A 100 3.08 10.17 -10.77
CA GLY A 100 3.33 9.85 -9.37
C GLY A 100 4.64 9.12 -9.12
N LEU A 101 4.87 8.80 -7.87
CA LEU A 101 6.14 8.26 -7.37
C LEU A 101 6.66 7.01 -8.11
N PRO A 102 5.83 6.05 -8.54
CA PRO A 102 6.34 4.89 -9.28
C PRO A 102 7.03 5.26 -10.60
N VAL A 103 6.53 6.27 -11.31
CA VAL A 103 7.15 6.75 -12.56
C VAL A 103 8.43 7.51 -12.25
N GLU A 104 8.41 8.37 -11.23
CA GLU A 104 9.59 9.13 -10.79
C GLU A 104 10.73 8.21 -10.39
N LEU A 105 10.49 7.18 -9.58
CA LEU A 105 11.50 6.21 -9.16
C LEU A 105 12.12 5.42 -10.33
N GLU A 106 11.35 5.11 -11.36
CA GLU A 106 11.89 4.45 -12.58
C GLU A 106 12.81 5.41 -13.33
N VAL A 107 12.46 6.68 -13.43
CA VAL A 107 13.27 7.70 -14.11
C VAL A 107 14.50 8.09 -13.27
N GLU A 108 14.38 8.22 -11.94
CA GLU A 108 15.53 8.39 -11.04
C GLU A 108 16.57 7.29 -11.31
N LYS A 109 16.11 6.03 -11.33
CA LYS A 109 16.98 4.87 -11.58
C LYS A 109 17.59 4.89 -12.97
N LEU A 110 16.81 5.31 -13.99
CA LEU A 110 17.29 5.42 -15.38
C LEU A 110 18.39 6.48 -15.52
N LEU A 111 18.26 7.60 -14.81
CA LEU A 111 19.19 8.72 -14.83
C LEU A 111 20.34 8.59 -13.81
N GLY A 112 20.28 7.60 -12.91
CA GLY A 112 21.26 7.41 -11.83
C GLY A 112 21.16 8.49 -10.74
N LEU A 113 19.97 9.09 -10.57
CA LEU A 113 19.71 10.10 -9.53
C LEU A 113 19.30 9.42 -8.22
N ASP A 114 19.57 10.06 -7.08
CA ASP A 114 19.19 9.58 -5.76
C ASP A 114 18.49 10.69 -4.96
N GLY A 115 17.18 10.75 -5.11
CA GLY A 115 16.30 11.60 -4.34
C GLY A 115 16.11 13.02 -4.87
N LYS A 116 15.32 13.76 -4.11
CA LYS A 116 14.74 15.03 -4.52
C LYS A 116 15.78 16.12 -4.85
N GLU A 117 16.85 16.21 -4.05
CA GLU A 117 17.88 17.23 -4.25
C GLU A 117 18.56 17.10 -5.62
N GLN A 118 18.91 15.87 -6.01
CA GLN A 118 19.52 15.61 -7.32
C GLN A 118 18.53 15.80 -8.48
N ILE A 119 17.25 15.58 -8.27
CA ILE A 119 16.20 15.89 -9.27
C ILE A 119 16.10 17.42 -9.47
N GLU A 120 16.15 18.19 -8.39
CA GLU A 120 16.13 19.66 -8.45
C GLU A 120 17.37 20.23 -9.15
N GLU A 121 18.56 19.64 -8.88
CA GLU A 121 19.81 19.97 -9.59
C GLU A 121 19.76 19.62 -11.08
N TYR A 122 19.23 18.44 -11.43
CA TYR A 122 19.02 18.02 -12.83
C TYR A 122 18.06 18.97 -13.56
N GLY A 123 17.09 19.51 -12.84
CA GLY A 123 16.02 20.38 -13.32
C GLY A 123 14.67 19.66 -13.41
N ILE A 124 13.67 20.26 -12.77
CA ILE A 124 12.31 19.68 -12.69
C ILE A 124 11.69 19.49 -14.06
N ALA A 125 11.77 20.50 -14.95
CA ALA A 125 11.15 20.42 -16.28
C ALA A 125 11.77 19.31 -17.18
N PRO A 126 13.08 19.18 -17.34
CA PRO A 126 13.66 18.08 -18.09
C PRO A 126 13.41 16.70 -17.43
N PHE A 127 13.31 16.63 -16.10
CA PHE A 127 12.94 15.40 -15.39
C PHE A 127 11.50 14.97 -15.72
N ILE A 128 10.54 15.90 -15.72
CA ILE A 128 9.14 15.65 -16.10
C ILE A 128 9.05 15.15 -17.55
N GLU A 129 9.80 15.74 -18.47
CA GLU A 129 9.80 15.25 -19.87
C GLU A 129 10.32 13.82 -19.97
N LYS A 130 11.34 13.46 -19.18
CA LYS A 130 11.82 12.06 -19.07
C LYS A 130 10.76 11.13 -18.47
N CYS A 131 9.97 11.59 -17.51
CA CYS A 131 8.84 10.84 -16.98
C CYS A 131 7.79 10.58 -18.06
N LYS A 132 7.41 11.60 -18.84
CA LYS A 132 6.46 11.46 -19.95
C LYS A 132 6.96 10.50 -21.03
N GLU A 133 8.25 10.55 -21.38
CA GLU A 133 8.87 9.60 -22.31
C GLU A 133 8.82 8.16 -21.77
N SER A 134 9.12 7.99 -20.49
CA SER A 134 9.21 6.67 -19.83
C SER A 134 7.88 5.92 -19.82
N VAL A 135 6.77 6.60 -19.54
CA VAL A 135 5.45 5.94 -19.44
C VAL A 135 4.98 5.28 -20.74
N TRP A 136 5.43 5.77 -21.90
CA TRP A 136 5.06 5.20 -23.20
C TRP A 136 5.92 4.02 -23.64
N LYS A 137 7.02 3.76 -22.94
CA LYS A 137 7.95 2.66 -23.24
C LYS A 137 7.28 1.29 -23.22
N TYR A 138 6.35 1.09 -22.31
CA TYR A 138 5.70 -0.20 -22.09
C TYR A 138 4.30 -0.29 -22.72
N LYS A 139 3.78 0.79 -23.33
CA LYS A 139 2.41 0.84 -23.87
C LYS A 139 2.11 -0.33 -24.80
N GLY A 140 2.94 -0.55 -25.82
CA GLY A 140 2.72 -1.62 -26.77
C GLY A 140 2.68 -3.02 -26.13
N MET A 141 3.54 -3.27 -25.13
CA MET A 141 3.51 -4.54 -24.40
C MET A 141 2.21 -4.73 -23.62
N TRP A 142 1.65 -3.66 -23.02
CA TRP A 142 0.38 -3.71 -22.30
C TRP A 142 -0.82 -3.90 -23.25
N GLU A 143 -0.79 -3.28 -24.41
CA GLU A 143 -1.83 -3.47 -25.45
C GLU A 143 -1.81 -4.91 -25.98
N ASP A 144 -0.63 -5.43 -26.33
CA ASP A 144 -0.46 -6.82 -26.77
C ASP A 144 -0.86 -7.82 -25.68
N PHE A 145 -0.47 -7.58 -24.44
CA PHE A 145 -0.87 -8.39 -23.31
C PHE A 145 -2.40 -8.39 -23.13
N SER A 146 -3.04 -7.20 -23.18
CA SER A 146 -4.49 -7.08 -23.05
C SER A 146 -5.22 -7.83 -24.15
N ARG A 147 -4.71 -7.76 -25.39
CA ARG A 147 -5.24 -8.51 -26.53
C ARG A 147 -5.13 -10.01 -26.33
N LYS A 148 -3.94 -10.51 -25.95
CA LYS A 148 -3.69 -11.95 -25.70
C LYS A 148 -4.55 -12.55 -24.60
N VAL A 149 -4.88 -11.80 -23.55
CA VAL A 149 -5.79 -12.28 -22.51
C VAL A 149 -7.26 -12.03 -22.82
N GLY A 150 -7.58 -11.57 -24.04
CA GLY A 150 -8.94 -11.34 -24.49
C GLY A 150 -9.67 -10.22 -23.77
N PHE A 151 -8.95 -9.27 -23.19
CA PHE A 151 -9.53 -8.11 -22.51
C PHE A 151 -10.07 -7.10 -23.53
N TRP A 152 -11.37 -6.82 -23.46
CA TRP A 152 -12.04 -5.88 -24.35
C TRP A 152 -12.20 -4.51 -23.72
N ALA A 153 -11.46 -3.54 -24.23
CA ALA A 153 -11.60 -2.12 -23.91
C ALA A 153 -11.19 -1.28 -25.13
N ASP A 154 -11.70 -0.08 -25.20
CA ASP A 154 -11.30 0.89 -26.21
C ASP A 154 -9.89 1.41 -25.89
N MET A 155 -8.90 0.86 -26.60
CA MET A 155 -7.50 1.25 -26.48
C MET A 155 -7.13 2.38 -27.45
N ASP A 156 -8.00 2.74 -28.40
CA ASP A 156 -7.76 3.78 -29.38
C ASP A 156 -8.02 5.17 -28.81
N ASP A 157 -8.99 5.26 -27.87
CA ASP A 157 -9.33 6.49 -27.14
C ASP A 157 -9.23 6.27 -25.61
N PRO A 158 -8.04 5.99 -25.05
CA PRO A 158 -7.87 5.82 -23.62
C PRO A 158 -7.86 7.18 -22.90
N TYR A 159 -8.28 7.21 -21.62
CA TYR A 159 -7.94 8.35 -20.80
C TYR A 159 -6.50 8.22 -20.27
N VAL A 160 -5.84 9.34 -20.09
CA VAL A 160 -4.43 9.42 -19.64
C VAL A 160 -4.36 10.39 -18.48
N THR A 161 -3.89 9.93 -17.32
CA THR A 161 -4.03 10.69 -16.08
C THR A 161 -3.21 11.98 -16.03
N TYR A 162 -2.16 12.15 -16.86
CA TYR A 162 -1.42 13.42 -16.96
C TYR A 162 -1.98 14.38 -18.03
N HIS A 163 -2.99 13.99 -18.81
CA HIS A 163 -3.61 14.88 -19.78
C HIS A 163 -4.50 15.93 -19.10
N ASP A 164 -4.55 17.11 -19.67
CA ASP A 164 -5.25 18.27 -19.09
C ASP A 164 -6.75 17.98 -18.89
N GLU A 165 -7.40 17.26 -19.82
CA GLU A 165 -8.82 16.93 -19.74
C GLU A 165 -9.13 16.02 -18.52
N TYR A 166 -8.21 15.11 -18.20
CA TYR A 166 -8.34 14.27 -17.00
C TYR A 166 -8.18 15.12 -15.73
N ILE A 167 -7.13 15.94 -15.69
CA ILE A 167 -6.82 16.82 -14.56
C ILE A 167 -7.97 17.80 -14.33
N GLU A 168 -8.52 18.41 -15.39
CA GLU A 168 -9.67 19.30 -15.29
C GLU A 168 -10.90 18.61 -14.71
N SER A 169 -11.17 17.37 -15.13
CA SER A 169 -12.27 16.55 -14.60
C SER A 169 -12.09 16.24 -13.11
N GLU A 170 -10.87 15.95 -12.68
CA GLU A 170 -10.54 15.71 -11.26
C GLU A 170 -10.74 17.00 -10.43
N TRP A 171 -10.26 18.15 -10.92
CA TRP A 171 -10.46 19.43 -10.28
C TRP A 171 -11.94 19.79 -10.16
N TRP A 172 -12.71 19.52 -11.23
CA TRP A 172 -14.16 19.69 -11.17
C TRP A 172 -14.81 18.84 -10.07
N ALA A 173 -14.43 17.58 -9.95
CA ALA A 173 -14.94 16.70 -8.90
C ALA A 173 -14.56 17.20 -7.49
N LEU A 174 -13.29 17.58 -7.29
CA LEU A 174 -12.81 18.17 -6.02
C LEU A 174 -13.56 19.47 -5.68
N LYS A 175 -13.80 20.33 -6.67
CA LYS A 175 -14.59 21.56 -6.47
C LYS A 175 -16.01 21.25 -6.00
N LYS A 176 -16.66 20.23 -6.56
CA LYS A 176 -18.00 19.79 -6.12
C LYS A 176 -17.99 19.25 -4.68
N ILE A 177 -16.94 18.53 -4.29
CA ILE A 177 -16.76 18.04 -2.91
C ILE A 177 -16.53 19.22 -1.95
N TRP A 178 -15.70 20.18 -2.34
CA TRP A 178 -15.47 21.41 -1.60
C TRP A 178 -16.76 22.21 -1.37
N ASP A 179 -17.55 22.44 -2.43
CA ASP A 179 -18.80 23.19 -2.35
C ASP A 179 -19.82 22.56 -1.41
N LYS A 180 -19.73 21.24 -1.16
CA LYS A 180 -20.53 20.52 -0.19
C LYS A 180 -19.95 20.57 1.24
N GLY A 181 -18.82 21.23 1.47
CA GLY A 181 -18.14 21.30 2.78
C GLY A 181 -17.54 19.97 3.24
N LEU A 182 -17.33 19.01 2.32
CA LEU A 182 -16.79 17.69 2.63
C LEU A 182 -15.26 17.63 2.55
N LEU A 183 -14.62 18.62 1.91
CA LEU A 183 -13.18 18.77 1.89
C LEU A 183 -12.75 19.80 2.91
N TYR A 184 -11.95 19.42 3.89
CA TYR A 184 -11.49 20.27 4.97
C TYR A 184 -10.04 19.96 5.34
N LYS A 185 -9.37 20.92 5.98
CA LYS A 185 -8.02 20.72 6.52
C LYS A 185 -8.10 19.97 7.84
N GLY A 186 -7.43 18.83 7.92
CA GLY A 186 -7.41 17.99 9.13
C GLY A 186 -6.00 17.44 9.41
N PHE A 187 -5.86 16.79 10.56
CA PHE A 187 -4.62 16.15 10.98
C PHE A 187 -4.83 14.64 11.09
N LYS A 188 -3.87 13.88 10.61
CA LYS A 188 -3.86 12.43 10.71
C LYS A 188 -2.42 11.95 10.92
N ILE A 189 -2.24 10.99 11.83
CA ILE A 189 -0.97 10.29 11.98
C ILE A 189 -0.83 9.31 10.82
N VAL A 190 0.24 9.45 10.05
CA VAL A 190 0.55 8.59 8.91
C VAL A 190 2.03 8.21 8.94
N PRO A 191 2.41 7.01 8.47
CA PRO A 191 3.79 6.70 8.17
C PRO A 191 4.35 7.66 7.13
N TYR A 192 5.61 8.01 7.25
CA TYR A 192 6.28 8.99 6.37
C TYR A 192 7.62 8.45 5.91
N CYS A 193 7.89 8.54 4.61
CA CYS A 193 9.18 8.15 4.04
C CYS A 193 10.11 9.38 3.98
N PRO A 194 11.20 9.42 4.75
CA PRO A 194 12.13 10.55 4.72
C PRO A 194 12.90 10.67 3.40
N ARG A 195 13.13 9.56 2.68
CA ARG A 195 13.81 9.56 1.37
C ARG A 195 12.92 10.20 0.29
N CYS A 196 11.67 9.76 0.22
CA CYS A 196 10.73 10.25 -0.80
C CYS A 196 10.09 11.60 -0.43
N GLY A 197 10.13 11.99 0.85
CA GLY A 197 9.47 13.19 1.34
C GLY A 197 7.93 13.12 1.30
N THR A 198 7.35 11.92 1.32
CA THR A 198 5.91 11.69 1.16
C THR A 198 5.33 10.83 2.29
N PRO A 199 4.05 11.04 2.66
CA PRO A 199 3.32 10.09 3.48
C PRO A 199 3.10 8.78 2.72
N LEU A 200 3.06 7.67 3.47
CA LEU A 200 2.86 6.33 2.92
C LEU A 200 1.44 5.85 3.17
N SER A 201 0.85 5.18 2.19
CA SER A 201 -0.40 4.45 2.36
C SER A 201 -0.19 3.17 3.19
N SER A 202 -1.26 2.64 3.77
CA SER A 202 -1.21 1.36 4.50
C SER A 202 -0.75 0.19 3.61
N HIS A 203 -1.06 0.24 2.31
CA HIS A 203 -0.64 -0.78 1.35
C HIS A 203 0.88 -0.75 1.12
N GLU A 204 1.47 0.43 0.96
CA GLU A 204 2.92 0.59 0.82
C GLU A 204 3.66 0.14 2.07
N VAL A 205 3.16 0.51 3.25
CA VAL A 205 3.72 0.07 4.54
C VAL A 205 3.67 -1.44 4.67
N ALA A 206 2.55 -2.08 4.31
CA ALA A 206 2.38 -3.53 4.40
C ALA A 206 3.41 -4.31 3.56
N GLN A 207 3.86 -3.76 2.44
CA GLN A 207 4.88 -4.38 1.57
C GLN A 207 6.31 -4.22 2.10
N GLY A 208 6.54 -3.29 3.02
CA GLY A 208 7.87 -2.94 3.54
C GLY A 208 8.26 -3.64 4.84
N TYR A 209 7.39 -4.47 5.41
CA TYR A 209 7.71 -5.17 6.67
C TYR A 209 8.85 -6.17 6.49
N LYS A 210 9.84 -6.06 7.35
CA LYS A 210 10.96 -7.00 7.48
C LYS A 210 11.53 -6.98 8.88
N ASP A 211 12.13 -8.09 9.30
CA ASP A 211 12.83 -8.16 10.57
C ASP A 211 14.13 -7.35 10.49
N VAL A 212 14.33 -6.47 11.46
CA VAL A 212 15.53 -5.66 11.61
C VAL A 212 16.07 -5.78 13.02
N LYS A 213 17.40 -5.70 13.18
CA LYS A 213 18.06 -5.60 14.49
C LYS A 213 18.40 -4.14 14.74
N GLU A 214 17.80 -3.60 15.79
CA GLU A 214 18.07 -2.22 16.22
C GLU A 214 18.45 -2.17 17.69
N ARG A 215 19.19 -1.14 18.08
CA ARG A 215 19.46 -0.87 19.48
C ARG A 215 18.21 -0.27 20.11
N SER A 216 17.82 -0.84 21.24
CA SER A 216 16.76 -0.28 22.09
C SER A 216 17.35 0.25 23.39
N ALA A 217 16.62 1.10 24.09
CA ALA A 217 17.01 1.67 25.36
C ALA A 217 15.92 1.45 26.40
N ILE A 218 16.34 1.23 27.65
CA ILE A 218 15.46 1.27 28.81
C ILE A 218 15.82 2.54 29.59
N ALA A 219 14.89 3.50 29.59
CA ALA A 219 15.07 4.76 30.28
C ALA A 219 14.51 4.72 31.69
N ARG A 220 15.18 5.40 32.64
CA ARG A 220 14.77 5.56 34.03
C ARG A 220 14.14 6.92 34.26
N PHE A 221 12.91 6.95 34.72
CA PHE A 221 12.19 8.18 35.03
C PHE A 221 12.03 8.28 36.56
N LYS A 222 12.63 9.29 37.18
CA LYS A 222 12.58 9.49 38.63
C LYS A 222 11.15 9.79 39.09
N VAL A 223 10.63 9.03 40.02
CA VAL A 223 9.33 9.27 40.64
C VAL A 223 9.41 10.49 41.56
N LYS A 224 8.41 11.37 41.52
CA LYS A 224 8.35 12.52 42.42
C LYS A 224 8.01 12.05 43.84
N GLY A 225 8.75 12.59 44.82
CA GLY A 225 8.51 12.30 46.22
C GLY A 225 8.97 10.91 46.70
N GLU A 226 9.61 10.13 45.84
CA GLU A 226 10.02 8.77 46.12
C GLU A 226 11.44 8.50 45.62
N ASP A 227 12.24 7.69 46.34
CA ASP A 227 13.54 7.26 45.84
C ASP A 227 13.39 5.99 44.97
N ALA A 228 12.65 6.16 43.87
CA ALA A 228 12.38 5.11 42.91
C ALA A 228 12.30 5.66 41.47
N TYR A 229 12.38 4.78 40.49
CA TYR A 229 12.31 5.09 39.08
C TYR A 229 11.28 4.23 38.38
N ILE A 230 10.59 4.76 37.39
CA ILE A 230 9.77 3.98 36.45
C ILE A 230 10.66 3.63 35.26
N LEU A 231 10.68 2.37 34.87
CA LEU A 231 11.38 1.92 33.66
C LEU A 231 10.45 1.96 32.47
N ALA A 232 10.94 2.52 31.37
CA ALA A 232 10.24 2.50 30.08
C ALA A 232 11.21 2.12 28.96
N TRP A 233 10.79 1.16 28.15
CA TRP A 233 11.54 0.68 27.00
C TRP A 233 11.15 1.45 25.74
N THR A 234 12.15 1.76 24.91
CA THR A 234 11.93 2.43 23.61
C THR A 234 12.92 1.96 22.56
N THR A 235 12.48 1.86 21.31
CA THR A 235 13.32 1.71 20.12
C THR A 235 13.73 3.06 19.53
N THR A 236 13.13 4.17 19.99
CA THR A 236 13.35 5.51 19.47
C THR A 236 13.85 6.47 20.56
N PRO A 237 15.08 6.28 21.09
CA PRO A 237 15.59 7.05 22.23
C PRO A 237 15.66 8.57 21.97
N TRP A 238 15.75 9.00 20.71
CA TRP A 238 15.72 10.41 20.34
C TRP A 238 14.38 11.12 20.61
N THR A 239 13.31 10.38 20.90
CA THR A 239 12.00 10.95 21.30
C THR A 239 11.92 11.23 22.81
N LEU A 240 12.84 10.72 23.61
CA LEU A 240 12.83 10.87 25.07
C LEU A 240 12.82 12.34 25.56
N PRO A 241 13.52 13.30 24.91
CA PRO A 241 13.46 14.72 25.29
C PRO A 241 12.05 15.32 25.17
N SER A 242 11.17 14.73 24.38
CA SER A 242 9.77 15.17 24.19
C SER A 242 8.78 14.33 24.98
N ASN A 243 9.24 13.54 25.96
CA ASN A 243 8.36 12.68 26.76
C ASN A 243 7.42 13.50 27.66
N VAL A 244 6.12 13.30 27.49
CA VAL A 244 5.07 13.96 28.28
C VAL A 244 4.47 13.02 29.32
N ALA A 245 4.26 11.75 28.96
CA ALA A 245 3.63 10.74 29.81
C ALA A 245 4.18 9.34 29.54
N LEU A 246 4.11 8.47 30.54
CA LEU A 246 4.35 7.05 30.43
C LEU A 246 3.01 6.31 30.38
N CYS A 247 2.91 5.30 29.53
CA CYS A 247 1.71 4.49 29.39
C CYS A 247 1.90 3.14 30.04
N VAL A 248 0.95 2.70 30.85
CA VAL A 248 0.90 1.39 31.48
C VAL A 248 -0.35 0.63 31.05
N ASN A 249 -0.27 -0.68 30.98
CA ASN A 249 -1.47 -1.50 30.74
C ASN A 249 -2.26 -1.63 32.05
N PRO A 250 -3.51 -1.15 32.12
CA PRO A 250 -4.27 -1.13 33.39
C PRO A 250 -4.59 -2.51 33.94
N LYS A 251 -4.47 -3.57 33.16
CA LYS A 251 -4.81 -4.95 33.55
C LYS A 251 -3.59 -5.80 33.90
N GLU A 252 -2.39 -5.34 33.57
CA GLU A 252 -1.16 -6.06 33.84
C GLU A 252 -0.65 -5.84 35.27
N THR A 253 0.15 -6.78 35.75
CA THR A 253 0.80 -6.69 37.06
C THR A 253 2.12 -5.94 36.93
N TYR A 254 2.30 -4.93 37.77
CA TYR A 254 3.53 -4.17 37.94
C TYR A 254 4.07 -4.38 39.35
N VAL A 255 5.37 -4.22 39.49
CA VAL A 255 6.05 -4.36 40.78
C VAL A 255 6.93 -3.14 41.04
N LYS A 256 7.12 -2.89 42.35
CA LYS A 256 8.21 -2.06 42.85
C LYS A 256 9.30 -3.02 43.36
N ALA A 257 10.44 -3.03 42.70
CA ALA A 257 11.53 -3.95 42.99
C ALA A 257 12.81 -3.21 43.34
N LYS A 258 13.50 -3.64 44.39
CA LYS A 258 14.86 -3.22 44.72
C LYS A 258 15.82 -4.06 43.94
N ALA A 259 16.66 -3.45 43.12
CA ALA A 259 17.62 -4.16 42.27
C ALA A 259 19.03 -4.17 42.88
N ALA A 260 19.86 -5.11 42.44
CA ALA A 260 21.23 -5.29 42.90
C ALA A 260 22.13 -4.08 42.59
N ASP A 261 21.76 -3.26 41.61
CA ASP A 261 22.42 -1.97 41.30
C ASP A 261 22.18 -0.85 42.31
N GLY A 262 21.40 -1.15 43.38
CA GLY A 262 21.10 -0.23 44.47
C GLY A 262 19.88 0.65 44.25
N PHE A 263 19.24 0.62 43.08
CA PHE A 263 18.05 1.43 42.79
C PHE A 263 16.76 0.64 43.00
N THR A 264 15.68 1.39 43.11
CA THR A 264 14.31 0.83 43.17
C THR A 264 13.55 1.18 41.91
N TYR A 265 12.90 0.18 41.32
CA TYR A 265 12.25 0.32 40.03
C TYR A 265 10.77 -0.06 40.04
N TYR A 266 9.94 0.68 39.35
CA TYR A 266 8.59 0.30 38.93
C TYR A 266 8.65 -0.24 37.52
N MET A 267 8.19 -1.47 37.31
CA MET A 267 8.17 -2.12 35.99
C MET A 267 7.15 -3.24 35.93
N ALA A 268 6.85 -3.75 34.75
CA ALA A 268 5.99 -4.91 34.59
C ALA A 268 6.65 -6.16 35.20
N GLN A 269 5.90 -6.92 35.99
CA GLN A 269 6.39 -8.13 36.66
C GLN A 269 6.93 -9.17 35.68
N ALA A 270 6.27 -9.34 34.55
CA ALA A 270 6.66 -10.29 33.50
C ALA A 270 8.04 -10.02 32.87
N LEU A 271 8.60 -8.81 33.07
CA LEU A 271 9.88 -8.40 32.49
C LEU A 271 11.02 -8.32 33.48
N LEU A 272 10.78 -8.69 34.77
CA LEU A 272 11.79 -8.60 35.83
C LEU A 272 13.09 -9.36 35.50
N ASP A 273 12.98 -10.64 35.14
CA ASP A 273 14.14 -11.45 34.78
C ASP A 273 14.85 -10.97 33.53
N THR A 274 14.08 -10.52 32.54
CA THR A 274 14.66 -10.03 31.28
C THR A 274 15.47 -8.75 31.48
N VAL A 275 15.04 -7.88 32.38
CA VAL A 275 15.63 -6.53 32.55
C VAL A 275 16.63 -6.47 33.69
N LEU A 276 16.32 -7.12 34.81
CA LEU A 276 17.11 -7.05 36.05
C LEU A 276 17.87 -8.34 36.34
N GLY A 277 17.51 -9.48 35.73
CA GLY A 277 18.06 -10.80 36.05
C GLY A 277 19.57 -10.92 35.88
N ASP A 278 20.16 -10.09 35.07
CA ASP A 278 21.61 -10.11 34.83
C ASP A 278 22.42 -9.17 35.73
N LEU A 279 21.77 -8.41 36.61
CA LEU A 279 22.44 -7.44 37.48
C LEU A 279 23.32 -8.05 38.58
N ASN A 280 23.13 -9.34 38.91
CA ASN A 280 23.94 -10.06 39.89
C ASN A 280 25.04 -10.97 39.27
N LYS A 281 25.32 -10.88 37.98
CA LYS A 281 26.33 -11.72 37.29
C LYS A 281 27.72 -11.67 37.93
N GLU A 282 28.11 -10.50 38.44
CA GLU A 282 29.40 -10.33 39.12
C GLU A 282 29.40 -10.80 40.57
N ASN A 283 28.22 -10.89 41.19
CA ASN A 283 28.05 -11.38 42.57
C ASN A 283 26.81 -12.26 42.71
N PRO A 284 26.85 -13.54 42.30
CA PRO A 284 25.68 -14.42 42.28
C PRO A 284 25.06 -14.74 43.66
N GLU A 285 25.76 -14.44 44.76
CA GLU A 285 25.22 -14.64 46.13
C GLU A 285 24.18 -13.58 46.50
N VAL A 286 24.14 -12.44 45.77
CA VAL A 286 23.15 -11.38 45.96
C VAL A 286 22.02 -11.59 44.98
N PRO A 287 20.75 -11.57 45.42
CA PRO A 287 19.63 -11.60 44.47
C PRO A 287 19.69 -10.45 43.46
N ALA A 288 19.38 -10.73 42.20
CA ALA A 288 19.37 -9.69 41.14
C ALA A 288 18.37 -8.58 41.46
N TYR A 289 17.30 -8.94 42.12
CA TYR A 289 16.27 -8.01 42.59
C TYR A 289 15.46 -8.63 43.75
N GLU A 290 14.77 -7.77 44.51
CA GLU A 290 13.79 -8.12 45.54
C GLU A 290 12.49 -7.35 45.24
N VAL A 291 11.36 -8.08 45.15
CA VAL A 291 10.05 -7.45 44.94
C VAL A 291 9.54 -6.92 46.29
N LEU A 292 9.35 -5.62 46.38
CA LEU A 292 8.89 -4.93 47.59
C LEU A 292 7.35 -4.83 47.61
N GLU A 293 6.76 -4.47 46.52
CA GLU A 293 5.31 -4.23 46.39
C GLU A 293 4.82 -4.64 45.00
N THR A 294 3.53 -5.01 44.90
CA THR A 294 2.86 -5.44 43.67
C THR A 294 1.62 -4.57 43.44
N TYR A 295 1.41 -4.18 42.19
CA TYR A 295 0.32 -3.29 41.75
C TYR A 295 -0.38 -3.86 40.53
N VAL A 296 -1.65 -3.52 40.35
CA VAL A 296 -2.29 -3.58 39.02
C VAL A 296 -1.99 -2.27 38.31
N GLY A 297 -1.77 -2.33 36.99
CA GLY A 297 -1.37 -1.13 36.24
C GLY A 297 -2.28 0.08 36.45
N LYS A 298 -3.59 -0.14 36.71
CA LYS A 298 -4.52 0.91 37.07
C LYS A 298 -4.14 1.69 38.35
N ASP A 299 -3.48 1.04 39.30
CA ASP A 299 -3.07 1.67 40.57
C ASP A 299 -1.91 2.68 40.37
N LEU A 300 -1.24 2.62 39.21
CA LEU A 300 -0.18 3.54 38.82
C LEU A 300 -0.70 4.79 38.08
N GLU A 301 -2.02 4.89 37.85
CA GLU A 301 -2.64 6.02 37.20
C GLU A 301 -2.34 7.32 37.96
N TYR A 302 -1.95 8.37 37.25
CA TYR A 302 -1.54 9.69 37.78
C TYR A 302 -0.30 9.69 38.69
N LYS A 303 0.50 8.61 38.74
CA LYS A 303 1.77 8.64 39.45
C LYS A 303 2.72 9.64 38.77
N GLU A 304 3.11 10.66 39.52
CA GLU A 304 3.95 11.73 38.99
C GLU A 304 5.44 11.35 38.94
N TYR A 305 6.10 11.72 37.86
CA TYR A 305 7.54 11.53 37.67
C TYR A 305 8.19 12.77 37.06
N LEU A 306 9.51 12.84 37.10
CA LEU A 306 10.30 13.85 36.39
C LEU A 306 10.53 13.38 34.97
N SER A 307 9.86 14.01 34.01
CA SER A 307 10.13 13.72 32.60
C SER A 307 11.50 14.28 32.20
N LEU A 308 12.11 13.71 31.15
CA LEU A 308 13.42 14.16 30.66
C LEU A 308 13.39 15.59 30.11
N ILE A 309 12.25 16.09 29.69
CA ILE A 309 12.07 17.47 29.27
C ILE A 309 12.32 18.46 30.40
N HIS A 310 12.05 18.09 31.69
CA HIS A 310 12.32 18.92 32.85
C HIS A 310 13.78 18.88 33.29
N ILE A 311 14.59 17.98 32.74
CA ILE A 311 16.03 17.85 33.06
C ILE A 311 16.85 18.67 32.07
N SER A 312 16.37 18.85 30.83
CA SER A 312 17.10 19.55 29.77
C SER A 312 16.86 21.05 29.70
N GLU A 313 15.81 21.59 30.36
CA GLU A 313 15.54 23.02 30.39
C GLU A 313 15.30 23.54 31.84
N PRO A 314 16.02 24.59 32.27
CA PRO A 314 15.57 25.36 33.41
C PRO A 314 14.33 26.15 33.02
N THR A 315 13.17 25.58 33.33
CA THR A 315 11.86 26.20 33.52
C THR A 315 11.59 27.52 32.76
N ARG A 316 11.01 27.44 31.57
CA ARG A 316 9.99 28.42 31.18
C ARG A 316 8.63 27.67 31.17
N PRO A 317 7.62 28.17 31.90
CA PRO A 317 6.28 27.66 31.76
C PRO A 317 5.81 27.93 30.33
N ILE A 318 5.55 26.90 29.56
CA ILE A 318 4.82 27.03 28.31
C ILE A 318 3.36 27.13 28.73
N SER A 319 2.81 28.33 28.67
CA SER A 319 1.37 28.53 28.69
C SER A 319 0.84 28.00 27.36
N ILE A 320 0.06 26.94 27.41
CA ILE A 320 -0.77 26.44 26.29
C ILE A 320 -1.99 27.37 26.18
#